data_e97d2f3ed073461306dc05aba708c6d9
#
_entry.id   e97d2f3ed073461306dc05aba708c6d9
#
_cell.length_a   1.000
_cell.length_b   1.000
_cell.length_c   1.000
_cell.angle_alpha   90.00
_cell.angle_beta   90.00
_cell.angle_gamma   90.00
#
_symmetry.space_group_name_H-M   'P 1'
#
loop_
_entity.id
_entity.type
_entity.pdbx_description
1 polymer ?
#
loop_
_entity_poly.entity_id
_entity_poly.type
_entity_poly.pdbx_seq_one_letter_code
_entity_poly.pdbx_strand_id
1 'polypeptide(L)'
;MRNTLLKLILGGIGAFMMCPVNAQVDEFSSWTGVKVSYGITSRLKASGHLEFRSKDNFKEADRLGMTLGLNYKMNSWLRMEGSYEFHYRNVSGRPWKARHRYKVGATGSVAWNEVKFSLRELFQETFFRGEVENRLRSRLKVSYEPEKWLVKPYYSTELYQPIGDDAFFTAARIRYRPGVVIAFSKQYALDVFYCRQYEPKGSRNIVGLEFQLSF
;
A
#
# COMPACT_ATOMS: atom_id res chain seq x y z
N MET A 1 -11.90 -18.67 25.35
CA MET A 1 -12.16 -18.39 23.92
C MET A 1 -11.28 -17.29 23.31
N ARG A 2 -10.94 -16.20 24.03
CA ARG A 2 -10.10 -15.08 23.50
C ARG A 2 -8.68 -15.50 23.08
N ASN A 3 -8.03 -16.41 23.79
CA ASN A 3 -6.66 -16.88 23.49
C ASN A 3 -6.59 -17.89 22.34
N THR A 4 -7.67 -18.61 22.06
CA THR A 4 -7.70 -19.61 20.97
C THR A 4 -7.85 -18.93 19.62
N LEU A 5 -8.62 -17.84 19.52
CA LEU A 5 -8.78 -17.08 18.28
C LEU A 5 -7.48 -16.38 17.87
N LEU A 6 -6.73 -15.84 18.85
CA LEU A 6 -5.44 -15.20 18.63
C LEU A 6 -4.39 -16.21 18.11
N LYS A 7 -4.41 -17.44 18.64
CA LYS A 7 -3.54 -18.54 18.18
C LYS A 7 -3.90 -19.02 16.77
N LEU A 8 -5.18 -19.01 16.39
CA LEU A 8 -5.64 -19.35 15.03
C LEU A 8 -5.26 -18.28 14.02
N ILE A 9 -5.35 -16.99 14.38
CA ILE A 9 -4.94 -15.88 13.52
C ILE A 9 -3.42 -15.91 13.32
N LEU A 10 -2.62 -16.08 14.38
CA LEU A 10 -1.16 -16.20 14.32
C LEU A 10 -0.72 -17.47 13.60
N GLY A 11 -1.40 -18.60 13.79
CA GLY A 11 -1.14 -19.86 13.08
C GLY A 11 -1.48 -19.80 11.59
N GLY A 12 -2.56 -19.11 11.22
CA GLY A 12 -2.96 -18.89 9.83
C GLY A 12 -1.99 -18.01 9.04
N ILE A 13 -1.38 -17.01 9.69
CA ILE A 13 -0.35 -16.14 9.09
C ILE A 13 0.94 -16.93 8.81
N GLY A 14 1.31 -17.88 9.70
CA GLY A 14 2.50 -18.73 9.51
C GLY A 14 2.38 -19.74 8.36
N ALA A 15 1.20 -20.30 8.13
CA ALA A 15 0.99 -21.30 7.08
C ALA A 15 0.99 -20.73 5.65
N PHE A 16 0.71 -19.43 5.47
CA PHE A 16 0.72 -18.78 4.15
C PHE A 16 2.11 -18.39 3.65
N MET A 17 3.15 -18.51 4.49
CA MET A 17 4.54 -18.17 4.11
C MET A 17 5.31 -19.32 3.41
N MET A 18 4.72 -20.50 3.25
CA MET A 18 5.36 -21.64 2.61
C MET A 18 4.96 -21.79 1.14
N CYS A 19 5.08 -20.75 0.31
CA CYS A 19 5.17 -20.95 -1.13
C CYS A 19 6.61 -21.34 -1.49
N PRO A 20 6.81 -22.38 -2.34
CA PRO A 20 8.14 -22.78 -2.78
C PRO A 20 8.77 -21.60 -3.54
N VAL A 21 9.80 -21.03 -2.97
CA VAL A 21 10.60 -19.96 -3.57
C VAL A 21 11.56 -20.63 -4.55
N ASN A 22 11.22 -20.61 -5.84
CA ASN A 22 12.26 -20.77 -6.86
C ASN A 22 13.30 -19.66 -6.62
N ALA A 23 14.58 -20.02 -6.60
CA ALA A 23 15.71 -19.14 -6.29
C ALA A 23 15.88 -18.06 -7.36
N GLN A 24 15.00 -17.07 -7.35
CA GLN A 24 15.12 -15.85 -8.11
C GLN A 24 15.86 -14.85 -7.22
N VAL A 25 16.84 -14.16 -7.75
CA VAL A 25 17.65 -13.17 -7.01
C VAL A 25 16.72 -12.16 -6.35
N ASP A 26 16.62 -12.22 -5.03
CA ASP A 26 15.77 -11.37 -4.23
C ASP A 26 16.44 -10.00 -4.02
N GLU A 27 15.91 -9.00 -4.64
CA GLU A 27 16.34 -7.61 -4.43
C GLU A 27 15.73 -7.03 -3.16
N PHE A 28 16.55 -6.41 -2.31
CA PHE A 28 16.08 -5.61 -1.18
C PHE A 28 15.92 -4.14 -1.57
N SER A 29 14.86 -3.52 -1.06
CA SER A 29 14.48 -2.14 -1.32
C SER A 29 13.96 -1.49 -0.06
N SER A 30 14.07 -0.16 0.07
CA SER A 30 13.42 0.59 1.12
C SER A 30 12.35 1.53 0.56
N TRP A 31 11.26 1.71 1.30
CA TRP A 31 10.25 2.72 1.05
C TRP A 31 10.10 3.58 2.29
N THR A 32 10.44 4.84 2.17
CA THR A 32 10.29 5.80 3.26
C THR A 32 9.39 6.93 2.80
N GLY A 33 8.60 7.46 3.71
CA GLY A 33 7.69 8.53 3.34
C GLY A 33 7.10 9.29 4.52
N VAL A 34 6.51 10.43 4.18
CA VAL A 34 5.74 11.27 5.10
C VAL A 34 4.38 11.51 4.48
N LYS A 35 3.33 11.19 5.21
CA LYS A 35 1.95 11.42 4.82
C LYS A 35 1.30 12.41 5.77
N VAL A 36 0.76 13.47 5.20
CA VAL A 36 -0.02 14.48 5.92
C VAL A 36 -1.48 14.36 5.49
N SER A 37 -2.40 14.37 6.45
CA SER A 37 -3.84 14.34 6.19
C SER A 37 -4.51 15.49 6.96
N TYR A 38 -5.41 16.21 6.30
CA TYR A 38 -6.14 17.33 6.87
C TYR A 38 -7.65 17.14 6.68
N GLY A 39 -8.42 17.27 7.74
CA GLY A 39 -9.87 17.18 7.72
C GLY A 39 -10.48 18.49 7.26
N ILE A 40 -10.93 18.60 6.01
CA ILE A 40 -11.63 19.78 5.49
C ILE A 40 -13.04 19.88 6.08
N THR A 41 -13.73 18.73 6.14
CA THR A 41 -15.05 18.60 6.77
C THR A 41 -15.12 17.27 7.53
N SER A 42 -16.22 16.99 8.23
CA SER A 42 -16.45 15.69 8.87
C SER A 42 -16.45 14.50 7.89
N ARG A 43 -16.63 14.75 6.60
CA ARG A 43 -16.67 13.73 5.53
C ARG A 43 -15.54 13.83 4.53
N LEU A 44 -14.94 15.01 4.33
CA LEU A 44 -13.90 15.25 3.33
C LEU A 44 -12.54 15.45 3.99
N LYS A 45 -11.54 14.68 3.55
CA LYS A 45 -10.13 14.81 3.94
C LYS A 45 -9.25 15.01 2.72
N ALA A 46 -8.35 15.99 2.79
CA ALA A 46 -7.23 16.12 1.86
C ALA A 46 -6.01 15.37 2.42
N SER A 47 -5.13 14.93 1.54
CA SER A 47 -3.87 14.30 1.93
C SER A 47 -2.75 14.64 0.96
N GLY A 48 -1.55 14.80 1.50
CA GLY A 48 -0.29 14.88 0.78
C GLY A 48 0.62 13.74 1.23
N HIS A 49 1.38 13.15 0.32
CA HIS A 49 2.34 12.11 0.63
C HIS A 49 3.61 12.32 -0.17
N LEU A 50 4.74 12.41 0.51
CA LEU A 50 6.08 12.39 -0.07
C LEU A 50 6.70 11.03 0.17
N GLU A 51 7.31 10.45 -0.87
CA GLU A 51 7.85 9.10 -0.83
C GLU A 51 9.23 9.06 -1.49
N PHE A 52 10.15 8.38 -0.84
CA PHE A 52 11.44 7.97 -1.40
C PHE A 52 11.52 6.46 -1.42
N ARG A 53 12.07 5.90 -2.49
CA ARG A 53 12.33 4.46 -2.62
C ARG A 53 13.74 4.20 -3.09
N SER A 54 14.39 3.21 -2.49
CA SER A 54 15.64 2.63 -2.98
C SER A 54 15.40 1.34 -3.75
N LYS A 55 16.42 0.88 -4.45
CA LYS A 55 16.52 -0.41 -5.14
C LYS A 55 17.95 -0.96 -5.04
N ASP A 56 18.22 -2.10 -5.65
CA ASP A 56 19.54 -2.75 -5.71
C ASP A 56 20.19 -2.83 -4.31
N ASN A 57 19.52 -3.53 -3.38
CA ASN A 57 20.00 -3.73 -2.02
C ASN A 57 20.36 -2.40 -1.31
N PHE A 58 19.47 -1.40 -1.45
CA PHE A 58 19.57 -0.03 -0.92
C PHE A 58 20.66 0.85 -1.55
N LYS A 59 21.39 0.40 -2.56
CA LYS A 59 22.51 1.12 -3.16
C LYS A 59 22.08 2.24 -4.09
N GLU A 60 20.93 2.10 -4.76
CA GLU A 60 20.44 3.08 -5.72
C GLU A 60 19.09 3.67 -5.32
N ALA A 61 18.90 4.95 -5.59
CA ALA A 61 17.57 5.56 -5.54
C ALA A 61 16.72 5.04 -6.71
N ASP A 62 15.52 4.49 -6.42
CA ASP A 62 14.55 4.06 -7.44
C ASP A 62 13.59 5.18 -7.80
N ARG A 63 13.06 5.90 -6.79
CA ARG A 63 11.98 6.86 -7.01
C ARG A 63 11.90 7.93 -5.93
N LEU A 64 11.58 9.14 -6.38
CA LEU A 64 11.01 10.20 -5.58
C LEU A 64 9.57 10.41 -6.03
N GLY A 65 8.63 10.49 -5.11
CA GLY A 65 7.21 10.63 -5.42
C GLY A 65 6.50 11.62 -4.53
N MET A 66 5.53 12.34 -5.12
CA MET A 66 4.58 13.18 -4.41
C MET A 66 3.18 12.75 -4.82
N THR A 67 2.29 12.56 -3.86
CA THR A 67 0.88 12.27 -4.09
C THR A 67 0.01 13.30 -3.39
N LEU A 68 -0.97 13.85 -4.10
CA LEU A 68 -2.05 14.65 -3.54
C LEU A 68 -3.35 13.87 -3.68
N GLY A 69 -4.17 13.85 -2.65
CA GLY A 69 -5.39 13.06 -2.64
C GLY A 69 -6.52 13.67 -1.86
N LEU A 70 -7.73 13.30 -2.26
CA LEU A 70 -8.97 13.59 -1.57
C LEU A 70 -9.66 12.28 -1.19
N ASN A 71 -10.22 12.23 0.00
CA ASN A 71 -10.96 11.10 0.51
C ASN A 71 -12.32 11.59 1.00
N TYR A 72 -13.41 11.03 0.49
CA TYR A 72 -14.75 11.37 0.87
C TYR A 72 -15.45 10.18 1.54
N LYS A 73 -15.91 10.38 2.78
CA LYS A 73 -16.66 9.39 3.56
C LYS A 73 -18.12 9.43 3.12
N MET A 74 -18.53 8.46 2.30
CA MET A 74 -19.92 8.34 1.85
C MET A 74 -20.85 7.99 3.02
N ASN A 75 -20.47 6.96 3.78
CA ASN A 75 -21.20 6.49 4.95
C ASN A 75 -20.23 5.80 5.97
N SER A 76 -20.75 5.02 6.92
CA SER A 76 -19.95 4.37 7.95
C SER A 76 -18.98 3.30 7.42
N TRP A 77 -19.33 2.65 6.30
CA TRP A 77 -18.57 1.52 5.75
C TRP A 77 -17.90 1.83 4.40
N LEU A 78 -18.32 2.89 3.66
CA LEU A 78 -17.83 3.21 2.32
C LEU A 78 -17.13 4.57 2.28
N ARG A 79 -15.93 4.58 1.71
CA ARG A 79 -15.13 5.78 1.40
C ARG A 79 -14.71 5.77 -0.05
N MET A 80 -14.84 6.90 -0.72
CA MET A 80 -14.29 7.13 -2.06
C MET A 80 -12.97 7.89 -1.97
N GLU A 81 -12.08 7.63 -2.91
CA GLU A 81 -10.78 8.29 -2.99
C GLU A 81 -10.43 8.68 -4.42
N GLY A 82 -9.84 9.86 -4.56
CA GLY A 82 -9.22 10.31 -5.79
C GLY A 82 -7.84 10.88 -5.49
N SER A 83 -6.84 10.61 -6.33
CA SER A 83 -5.50 11.16 -6.11
C SER A 83 -4.72 11.31 -7.41
N TYR A 84 -3.83 12.29 -7.41
CA TYR A 84 -2.81 12.50 -8.41
C TYR A 84 -1.45 12.23 -7.80
N GLU A 85 -0.61 11.45 -8.50
CA GLU A 85 0.76 11.13 -8.11
C GLU A 85 1.71 11.57 -9.21
N PHE A 86 2.64 12.44 -8.87
CA PHE A 86 3.84 12.70 -9.65
C PHE A 86 5.00 11.91 -9.08
N HIS A 87 5.73 11.19 -9.92
CA HIS A 87 6.94 10.54 -9.46
C HIS A 87 8.06 10.61 -10.49
N TYR A 88 9.26 10.83 -9.99
CA TYR A 88 10.49 10.86 -10.71
C TYR A 88 11.24 9.55 -10.47
N ARG A 89 11.43 8.77 -11.52
CA ARG A 89 11.94 7.40 -11.41
C ARG A 89 13.28 7.24 -12.09
N ASN A 90 14.21 6.58 -11.36
CA ASN A 90 15.48 6.12 -11.86
C ASN A 90 15.33 4.73 -12.50
N VAL A 91 15.63 4.62 -13.77
CA VAL A 91 15.77 3.33 -14.46
C VAL A 91 17.24 3.16 -14.76
N SER A 92 17.90 2.16 -14.15
CA SER A 92 19.34 1.91 -14.25
C SER A 92 19.85 2.04 -15.70
N GLY A 93 20.93 2.79 -15.87
CA GLY A 93 21.51 3.07 -17.18
C GLY A 93 20.73 4.08 -18.04
N ARG A 94 19.72 4.76 -17.49
CA ARG A 94 18.92 5.76 -18.21
C ARG A 94 18.71 7.02 -17.37
N PRO A 95 18.48 8.20 -17.97
CA PRO A 95 18.13 9.40 -17.23
C PRO A 95 16.86 9.23 -16.41
N TRP A 96 16.78 9.90 -15.29
CA TRP A 96 15.56 9.97 -14.46
C TRP A 96 14.36 10.45 -15.28
N LYS A 97 13.19 9.87 -15.04
CA LYS A 97 12.00 10.15 -15.85
C LYS A 97 10.80 10.46 -14.97
N ALA A 98 10.11 11.54 -15.35
CA ALA A 98 8.84 11.91 -14.78
C ALA A 98 7.71 10.97 -15.24
N ARG A 99 6.81 10.65 -14.34
CA ARG A 99 5.56 9.95 -14.61
C ARG A 99 4.42 10.61 -13.86
N HIS A 100 3.29 10.70 -14.51
CA HIS A 100 2.05 11.22 -13.95
C HIS A 100 1.07 10.06 -13.77
N ARG A 101 0.37 10.05 -12.65
CA ARG A 101 -0.56 8.96 -12.33
C ARG A 101 -1.81 9.50 -11.67
N TYR A 102 -2.95 9.15 -12.22
CA TYR A 102 -4.24 9.40 -11.63
C TYR A 102 -4.78 8.12 -11.02
N LYS A 103 -5.46 8.24 -9.90
CA LYS A 103 -6.07 7.11 -9.19
C LYS A 103 -7.44 7.52 -8.69
N VAL A 104 -8.43 6.67 -8.92
CA VAL A 104 -9.77 6.83 -8.38
C VAL A 104 -10.26 5.48 -7.89
N GLY A 105 -10.98 5.46 -6.78
CA GLY A 105 -11.46 4.21 -6.25
C GLY A 105 -12.31 4.34 -5.01
N ALA A 106 -12.60 3.20 -4.41
CA ALA A 106 -13.42 3.10 -3.23
C ALA A 106 -12.83 2.08 -2.24
N THR A 107 -13.10 2.30 -0.96
CA THR A 107 -12.75 1.38 0.12
C THR A 107 -13.99 1.08 0.94
N GLY A 108 -14.41 -0.19 0.93
CA GLY A 108 -15.37 -0.73 1.87
C GLY A 108 -14.67 -1.23 3.13
N SER A 109 -15.24 -0.99 4.32
CA SER A 109 -14.67 -1.45 5.59
C SER A 109 -15.76 -1.89 6.54
N VAL A 110 -15.50 -2.99 7.24
CA VAL A 110 -16.36 -3.51 8.31
C VAL A 110 -15.48 -3.81 9.52
N ALA A 111 -15.96 -3.50 10.71
CA ALA A 111 -15.28 -3.81 11.96
C ALA A 111 -16.10 -4.85 12.73
N TRP A 112 -15.40 -5.85 13.28
CA TRP A 112 -15.95 -6.83 14.20
C TRP A 112 -15.07 -6.87 15.44
N ASN A 113 -15.61 -6.35 16.53
CA ASN A 113 -14.84 -6.03 17.73
C ASN A 113 -13.61 -5.14 17.39
N GLU A 114 -12.42 -5.59 17.76
CA GLU A 114 -11.16 -4.90 17.53
C GLU A 114 -10.53 -5.23 16.18
N VAL A 115 -11.16 -6.12 15.38
CA VAL A 115 -10.65 -6.51 14.04
C VAL A 115 -11.41 -5.75 12.96
N LYS A 116 -10.68 -5.11 12.08
CA LYS A 116 -11.23 -4.39 10.94
C LYS A 116 -10.78 -5.02 9.63
N PHE A 117 -11.74 -5.31 8.79
CA PHE A 117 -11.56 -5.77 7.41
C PHE A 117 -11.81 -4.62 6.46
N SER A 118 -11.00 -4.48 5.44
CA SER A 118 -11.22 -3.51 4.38
C SER A 118 -10.83 -4.05 3.03
N LEU A 119 -11.69 -3.80 2.03
CA LEU A 119 -11.44 -4.07 0.62
C LEU A 119 -11.38 -2.74 -0.10
N ARG A 120 -10.29 -2.51 -0.83
CA ARG A 120 -10.10 -1.32 -1.66
C ARG A 120 -9.95 -1.73 -3.11
N GLU A 121 -10.80 -1.14 -3.96
CA GLU A 121 -10.69 -1.19 -5.42
C GLU A 121 -10.25 0.16 -5.93
N LEU A 122 -9.19 0.18 -6.73
CA LEU A 122 -8.56 1.41 -7.21
C LEU A 122 -8.21 1.28 -8.70
N PHE A 123 -8.86 2.08 -9.54
CA PHE A 123 -8.42 2.29 -10.92
C PHE A 123 -7.22 3.23 -10.93
N GLN A 124 -6.21 2.91 -11.72
CA GLN A 124 -4.97 3.66 -11.84
C GLN A 124 -4.62 3.82 -13.30
N GLU A 125 -4.45 5.06 -13.73
CA GLU A 125 -3.94 5.43 -15.04
C GLU A 125 -2.58 6.09 -14.90
N THR A 126 -1.59 5.67 -15.68
CA THR A 126 -0.21 6.18 -15.62
C THR A 126 0.21 6.65 -17.00
N PHE A 127 0.61 7.90 -17.10
CA PHE A 127 1.13 8.53 -18.31
C PHE A 127 2.65 8.54 -18.28
N PHE A 128 3.25 8.04 -19.34
CA PHE A 128 4.68 7.95 -19.48
C PHE A 128 5.10 7.96 -20.96
N ARG A 129 5.80 8.99 -21.42
CA ARG A 129 6.33 9.13 -22.79
C ARG A 129 5.28 8.98 -23.91
N GLY A 130 4.08 9.49 -23.69
CA GLY A 130 2.99 9.33 -24.65
C GLY A 130 2.25 7.99 -24.55
N GLU A 131 2.73 7.06 -23.73
CA GLU A 131 2.05 5.81 -23.44
C GLU A 131 1.14 5.98 -22.23
N VAL A 132 -0.01 5.30 -22.26
CA VAL A 132 -0.97 5.23 -21.16
C VAL A 132 -1.05 3.80 -20.67
N GLU A 133 -0.88 3.62 -19.37
CA GLU A 133 -0.97 2.31 -18.73
C GLU A 133 -2.11 2.32 -17.70
N ASN A 134 -3.09 1.45 -17.91
CA ASN A 134 -4.24 1.30 -17.04
C ASN A 134 -4.13 0.04 -16.18
N ARG A 135 -4.48 0.15 -14.90
CA ARG A 135 -4.47 -0.97 -13.94
C ARG A 135 -5.62 -0.88 -12.96
N LEU A 136 -6.16 -2.03 -12.64
CA LEU A 136 -6.98 -2.21 -11.44
C LEU A 136 -6.09 -2.68 -10.29
N ARG A 137 -6.35 -2.16 -9.09
CA ARG A 137 -5.63 -2.54 -7.87
C ARG A 137 -6.63 -2.91 -6.79
N SER A 138 -6.67 -4.18 -6.47
CA SER A 138 -7.53 -4.74 -5.44
C SER A 138 -6.69 -5.00 -4.19
N ARG A 139 -7.05 -4.39 -3.05
CA ARG A 139 -6.33 -4.59 -1.79
C ARG A 139 -7.27 -5.04 -0.67
N LEU A 140 -7.02 -6.22 -0.16
CA LEU A 140 -7.61 -6.71 1.08
C LEU A 140 -6.66 -6.38 2.24
N LYS A 141 -7.19 -5.79 3.31
CA LYS A 141 -6.44 -5.51 4.55
C LYS A 141 -7.24 -5.95 5.75
N VAL A 142 -6.57 -6.63 6.66
CA VAL A 142 -7.06 -6.96 8.00
C VAL A 142 -6.18 -6.25 9.01
N SER A 143 -6.76 -5.51 9.94
CA SER A 143 -6.05 -4.83 11.01
C SER A 143 -6.68 -5.15 12.37
N TYR A 144 -5.82 -5.25 13.38
CA TYR A 144 -6.23 -5.37 14.77
C TYR A 144 -6.03 -4.00 15.44
N GLU A 145 -7.11 -3.36 15.83
CA GLU A 145 -7.14 -1.96 16.27
C GLU A 145 -7.72 -1.82 17.70
N PRO A 146 -7.11 -2.41 18.74
CA PRO A 146 -7.58 -2.26 20.12
C PRO A 146 -7.39 -0.82 20.60
N GLU A 147 -8.38 -0.29 21.30
CA GLU A 147 -8.40 1.13 21.72
C GLU A 147 -7.21 1.53 22.61
N LYS A 148 -6.79 0.60 23.48
CA LYS A 148 -5.75 0.87 24.50
C LYS A 148 -4.32 0.62 24.01
N TRP A 149 -4.13 0.07 22.81
CA TRP A 149 -2.82 -0.29 22.31
C TRP A 149 -2.26 0.80 21.39
N LEU A 150 -1.01 1.16 21.63
CA LEU A 150 -0.27 2.04 20.72
C LEU A 150 0.09 1.34 19.41
N VAL A 151 0.32 0.03 19.45
CA VAL A 151 0.75 -0.79 18.32
C VAL A 151 -0.43 -1.52 17.72
N LYS A 152 -0.74 -1.25 16.45
CA LYS A 152 -1.87 -1.81 15.70
C LYS A 152 -1.34 -2.66 14.55
N PRO A 153 -1.21 -3.98 14.72
CA PRO A 153 -0.73 -4.85 13.66
C PRO A 153 -1.76 -4.98 12.54
N TYR A 154 -1.26 -5.17 11.33
CA TYR A 154 -2.09 -5.43 10.17
C TYR A 154 -1.41 -6.36 9.18
N TYR A 155 -2.22 -6.94 8.31
CA TYR A 155 -1.78 -7.66 7.13
C TYR A 155 -2.58 -7.20 5.92
N SER A 156 -1.93 -7.02 4.77
CA SER A 156 -2.65 -6.75 3.52
C SER A 156 -2.06 -7.49 2.34
N THR A 157 -2.95 -7.89 1.43
CA THR A 157 -2.61 -8.42 0.12
C THR A 157 -3.11 -7.45 -0.94
N GLU A 158 -2.28 -7.12 -1.92
CA GLU A 158 -2.65 -6.23 -3.01
C GLU A 158 -2.32 -6.87 -4.35
N LEU A 159 -3.32 -6.95 -5.21
CA LEU A 159 -3.24 -7.46 -6.58
C LEU A 159 -3.24 -6.28 -7.56
N TYR A 160 -2.40 -6.36 -8.58
CA TYR A 160 -2.35 -5.41 -9.69
C TYR A 160 -2.69 -6.13 -10.98
N GLN A 161 -3.75 -5.70 -11.63
CA GLN A 161 -4.24 -6.25 -12.89
C GLN A 161 -4.15 -5.19 -13.97
N PRO A 162 -3.42 -5.40 -15.06
CA PRO A 162 -3.45 -4.51 -16.21
C PRO A 162 -4.84 -4.54 -16.84
N ILE A 163 -5.25 -3.40 -17.37
CA ILE A 163 -6.48 -3.26 -18.15
C ILE A 163 -6.07 -2.87 -19.57
N GLY A 164 -6.41 -3.71 -20.56
CA GLY A 164 -6.07 -3.55 -21.97
C GLY A 164 -6.32 -4.85 -22.72
N ASP A 165 -6.13 -4.86 -24.02
CA ASP A 165 -6.75 -5.77 -24.96
C ASP A 165 -6.65 -7.28 -24.65
N ASP A 166 -5.54 -7.81 -24.16
CA ASP A 166 -5.41 -9.25 -23.90
C ASP A 166 -5.05 -9.60 -22.45
N ALA A 167 -5.04 -8.61 -21.56
CA ALA A 167 -4.47 -8.75 -20.21
C ALA A 167 -5.50 -8.81 -19.09
N PHE A 168 -6.79 -8.88 -19.42
CA PHE A 168 -7.86 -8.91 -18.43
C PHE A 168 -7.74 -10.19 -17.57
N PHE A 169 -7.73 -10.05 -16.24
CA PHE A 169 -7.50 -11.10 -15.23
C PHE A 169 -6.07 -11.63 -15.07
N THR A 170 -5.05 -11.07 -15.74
CA THR A 170 -3.68 -11.45 -15.44
C THR A 170 -3.15 -10.70 -14.21
N ALA A 171 -2.42 -11.40 -13.34
CA ALA A 171 -1.76 -10.79 -12.19
C ALA A 171 -0.39 -10.22 -12.61
N ALA A 172 -0.30 -8.92 -12.86
CA ALA A 172 0.99 -8.28 -13.18
C ALA A 172 1.87 -8.08 -11.95
N ARG A 173 1.25 -8.04 -10.76
CA ARG A 173 1.96 -7.90 -9.48
C ARG A 173 1.09 -8.32 -8.33
N ILE A 174 1.70 -9.02 -7.38
CA ILE A 174 1.07 -9.35 -6.09
C ILE A 174 1.99 -8.82 -4.98
N ARG A 175 1.40 -8.25 -3.94
CA ARG A 175 2.11 -7.80 -2.74
C ARG A 175 1.48 -8.39 -1.49
N TYR A 176 2.32 -8.85 -0.60
CA TYR A 176 1.98 -9.27 0.75
C TYR A 176 2.67 -8.32 1.72
N ARG A 177 1.90 -7.64 2.56
CA ARG A 177 2.43 -6.59 3.43
C ARG A 177 1.94 -6.77 4.86
N PRO A 178 2.65 -7.54 5.71
CA PRO A 178 2.55 -7.42 7.16
C PRO A 178 3.15 -6.10 7.62
N GLY A 179 2.57 -5.50 8.66
CA GLY A 179 3.06 -4.27 9.23
C GLY A 179 2.42 -3.94 10.57
N VAL A 180 2.92 -2.89 11.18
CA VAL A 180 2.40 -2.34 12.43
C VAL A 180 2.29 -0.83 12.31
N VAL A 181 1.17 -0.27 12.75
CA VAL A 181 1.02 1.17 12.94
C VAL A 181 1.21 1.48 14.42
N ILE A 182 2.21 2.29 14.74
CA ILE A 182 2.50 2.76 16.09
C ILE A 182 1.88 4.16 16.22
N ALA A 183 0.79 4.28 16.97
CA ALA A 183 0.06 5.52 17.18
C ALA A 183 0.59 6.23 18.43
N PHE A 184 1.46 7.22 18.28
CA PHE A 184 2.01 8.01 19.40
C PHE A 184 0.96 8.95 19.99
N SER A 185 0.06 9.46 19.14
CA SER A 185 -1.07 10.30 19.52
C SER A 185 -2.19 10.21 18.50
N LYS A 186 -3.25 11.00 18.66
CA LYS A 186 -4.31 11.15 17.64
C LYS A 186 -3.80 11.75 16.34
N GLN A 187 -2.69 12.50 16.40
CA GLN A 187 -2.13 13.25 15.26
C GLN A 187 -0.92 12.57 14.65
N TYR A 188 -0.16 11.77 15.40
CA TYR A 188 1.14 11.25 15.00
C TYR A 188 1.15 9.72 15.04
N ALA A 189 1.51 9.10 13.94
CA ALA A 189 1.70 7.66 13.87
C ALA A 189 2.89 7.30 12.95
N LEU A 190 3.45 6.12 13.16
CA LEU A 190 4.50 5.53 12.35
C LEU A 190 4.02 4.18 11.83
N ASP A 191 3.98 4.00 10.52
CA ASP A 191 3.72 2.70 9.87
C ASP A 191 5.06 2.06 9.52
N VAL A 192 5.34 0.92 10.13
CA VAL A 192 6.51 0.09 9.85
C VAL A 192 6.04 -1.20 9.23
N PHE A 193 6.59 -1.56 8.06
CA PHE A 193 6.13 -2.74 7.36
C PHE A 193 7.25 -3.46 6.59
N TYR A 194 7.04 -4.73 6.38
CA TYR A 194 7.70 -5.51 5.37
C TYR A 194 6.73 -5.76 4.21
N CYS A 195 7.23 -5.80 2.98
CA CYS A 195 6.41 -6.13 1.84
C CYS A 195 7.16 -7.07 0.90
N ARG A 196 6.61 -8.25 0.67
CA ARG A 196 7.04 -9.16 -0.39
C ARG A 196 6.26 -8.85 -1.64
N GLN A 197 6.96 -8.52 -2.71
CA GLN A 197 6.38 -8.19 -4.01
C GLN A 197 6.81 -9.24 -5.04
N TYR A 198 5.84 -9.79 -5.75
CA TYR A 198 6.02 -10.72 -6.86
C TYR A 198 5.62 -10.05 -8.17
N GLU A 199 6.45 -10.19 -9.18
CA GLU A 199 6.22 -9.76 -10.55
C GLU A 199 6.69 -10.87 -11.51
N PRO A 200 6.21 -10.94 -12.76
CA PRO A 200 6.64 -11.97 -13.72
C PRO A 200 8.15 -12.01 -13.96
N LYS A 201 8.84 -10.88 -13.76
CA LYS A 201 10.29 -10.73 -13.98
C LYS A 201 11.14 -10.90 -12.73
N GLY A 202 10.54 -11.17 -11.58
CA GLY A 202 11.29 -11.32 -10.34
C GLY A 202 10.50 -10.91 -9.11
N SER A 203 11.10 -11.14 -7.95
CA SER A 203 10.52 -10.78 -6.67
C SER A 203 11.40 -9.75 -5.95
N ARG A 204 10.79 -9.04 -4.99
CA ARG A 204 11.44 -7.97 -4.25
C ARG A 204 11.04 -7.99 -2.80
N ASN A 205 12.00 -7.86 -1.92
CA ASN A 205 11.81 -7.65 -0.49
C ASN A 205 11.87 -6.15 -0.19
N ILE A 206 10.87 -5.62 0.48
CA ILE A 206 10.75 -4.18 0.73
C ILE A 206 10.56 -3.97 2.23
N VAL A 207 11.41 -3.16 2.82
CA VAL A 207 11.21 -2.63 4.18
C VAL A 207 10.69 -1.21 4.05
N GLY A 208 9.62 -0.90 4.78
CA GLY A 208 8.98 0.40 4.67
C GLY A 208 8.78 1.10 5.99
N LEU A 209 8.87 2.43 5.94
CA LEU A 209 8.70 3.33 7.06
C LEU A 209 7.96 4.58 6.60
N GLU A 210 6.74 4.79 7.11
CA GLU A 210 5.91 5.93 6.74
C GLU A 210 5.47 6.69 7.99
N PHE A 211 5.89 7.94 8.11
CA PHE A 211 5.43 8.84 9.17
C PHE A 211 4.09 9.48 8.77
N GLN A 212 3.11 9.42 9.66
CA GLN A 212 1.74 9.87 9.40
C GLN A 212 1.36 11.01 10.34
N LEU A 213 0.90 12.11 9.74
CA LEU A 213 0.41 13.31 10.40
C LEU A 213 -1.08 13.49 10.06
N SER A 214 -1.93 13.74 11.05
CA SER A 214 -3.38 13.92 10.86
C SER A 214 -3.89 15.11 11.67
N PHE A 215 -4.54 16.06 10.98
CA PHE A 215 -5.09 17.30 11.54
C PHE A 215 -6.56 17.44 11.21
#